data_9538165127d54a8136fa35fe7ddae911
#
_entry.id   9538165127d54a8136fa35fe7ddae911
#
_cell.length_a   1.000
_cell.length_b   1.000
_cell.length_c   1.000
_cell.angle_alpha   90.00
_cell.angle_beta   90.00
_cell.angle_gamma   90.00
#
_symmetry.space_group_name_H-M   'P 1'
#
loop_
_entity.id
_entity.type
_entity.pdbx_description
1 polymer ?
#
loop_
_entity_poly.entity_id
_entity_poly.type
_entity_poly.pdbx_seq_one_letter_code
_entity_poly.pdbx_strand_id
1 'polypeptide(L)'
;ITPNVLGKTGIETSELVKAVVSAVHPDAIVVIDALAAREKSRLCKNIQLSNTGIRPGSGVGNHRNALDRQTLGIPVFSIGVPTVIDLSDEKNGGLIVTPKDIDLAVERCSDVISGFLNKVFHPNAEKETLSVFLNC
;
A
#
# COMPACT_ATOMS: atom_id res chain seq x y z
N ILE A 1 0.80 -10.52 4.36
CA ILE A 1 -0.64 -10.62 4.66
C ILE A 1 -1.42 -9.57 3.90
N THR A 2 -2.66 -9.87 3.57
CA THR A 2 -3.59 -8.92 2.94
C THR A 2 -4.75 -8.68 3.91
N PRO A 3 -4.70 -7.65 4.76
CA PRO A 3 -5.79 -7.33 5.66
C PRO A 3 -7.02 -6.93 4.85
N ASN A 4 -8.17 -7.42 5.27
CA ASN A 4 -9.43 -6.97 4.70
C ASN A 4 -9.84 -5.62 5.30
N VAL A 5 -10.83 -4.96 4.67
CA VAL A 5 -11.35 -3.69 5.18
C VAL A 5 -12.13 -3.88 6.49
N LEU A 6 -12.06 -2.88 7.37
CA LEU A 6 -12.76 -2.89 8.66
C LEU A 6 -14.27 -3.22 8.52
N GLY A 7 -14.92 -2.70 7.50
CA GLY A 7 -16.34 -2.95 7.24
C GLY A 7 -16.70 -4.41 6.97
N LYS A 8 -15.73 -5.25 6.60
CA LYS A 8 -15.93 -6.70 6.42
C LYS A 8 -15.56 -7.51 7.64
N THR A 9 -14.51 -7.10 8.36
CA THR A 9 -13.90 -7.89 9.43
C THR A 9 -14.30 -7.41 10.82
N GLY A 10 -14.71 -6.15 10.96
CA GLY A 10 -14.87 -5.47 12.25
C GLY A 10 -13.53 -5.23 12.98
N ILE A 11 -12.39 -5.56 12.37
CA ILE A 11 -11.06 -5.46 12.98
C ILE A 11 -10.26 -4.37 12.28
N GLU A 12 -9.67 -3.46 13.05
CA GLU A 12 -8.74 -2.47 12.54
C GLU A 12 -7.48 -3.13 11.96
N THR A 13 -7.02 -2.67 10.81
CA THR A 13 -5.81 -3.18 10.17
C THR A 13 -4.59 -3.12 11.10
N SER A 14 -4.46 -2.06 11.88
CA SER A 14 -3.37 -1.90 12.84
C SER A 14 -3.39 -2.96 13.96
N GLU A 15 -4.58 -3.37 14.41
CA GLU A 15 -4.72 -4.43 15.41
C GLU A 15 -4.32 -5.79 14.84
N LEU A 16 -4.76 -6.09 13.62
CA LEU A 16 -4.36 -7.31 12.93
C LEU A 16 -2.84 -7.35 12.73
N VAL A 17 -2.25 -6.26 12.24
CA VAL A 17 -0.80 -6.19 12.03
C VAL A 17 -0.03 -6.33 13.34
N LYS A 18 -0.48 -5.69 14.43
CA LYS A 18 0.12 -5.86 15.76
C LYS A 18 0.11 -7.31 16.23
N ALA A 19 -1.01 -8.00 16.06
CA ALA A 19 -1.11 -9.41 16.43
C ALA A 19 -0.10 -10.28 15.64
N VAL A 20 0.03 -10.03 14.32
CA VAL A 20 1.01 -10.73 13.48
C VAL A 20 2.45 -10.40 13.90
N VAL A 21 2.76 -9.12 14.15
CA VAL A 21 4.08 -8.69 14.64
C VAL A 21 4.44 -9.41 15.94
N SER A 22 3.49 -9.49 16.88
CA SER A 22 3.68 -10.17 18.17
C SER A 22 3.89 -11.69 18.03
N ALA A 23 3.36 -12.31 16.97
CA ALA A 23 3.50 -13.75 16.73
C ALA A 23 4.76 -14.09 15.93
N VAL A 24 5.15 -13.24 14.96
CA VAL A 24 6.21 -13.53 13.98
C VAL A 24 7.55 -12.89 14.37
N HIS A 25 7.51 -11.81 15.17
CA HIS A 25 8.70 -11.03 15.60
C HIS A 25 9.60 -10.58 14.43
N PRO A 26 9.06 -9.91 13.40
CA PRO A 26 9.85 -9.46 12.26
C PRO A 26 10.78 -8.29 12.65
N ASP A 27 11.92 -8.16 11.96
CA ASP A 27 12.84 -7.03 12.14
C ASP A 27 12.31 -5.72 11.56
N ALA A 28 11.46 -5.80 10.55
CA ALA A 28 10.83 -4.65 9.88
C ALA A 28 9.55 -5.06 9.15
N ILE A 29 8.75 -4.07 8.78
CA ILE A 29 7.54 -4.25 7.98
C ILE A 29 7.63 -3.42 6.71
N VAL A 30 7.20 -3.99 5.58
CA VAL A 30 6.89 -3.27 4.35
C VAL A 30 5.37 -3.25 4.19
N VAL A 31 4.79 -2.05 4.15
CA VAL A 31 3.36 -1.82 3.91
C VAL A 31 3.17 -1.31 2.50
N ILE A 32 2.27 -1.93 1.75
CA ILE A 32 1.91 -1.49 0.40
C ILE A 32 0.45 -1.05 0.44
N ASP A 33 0.16 0.17 -0.02
CA ASP A 33 -1.20 0.72 0.02
C ASP A 33 -1.48 1.68 -1.14
N ALA A 34 -2.76 1.82 -1.44
CA ALA A 34 -3.26 2.82 -2.37
C ALA A 34 -3.33 4.20 -1.70
N LEU A 35 -2.87 5.23 -2.40
CA LEU A 35 -2.87 6.61 -1.90
C LEU A 35 -3.87 7.48 -2.67
N ALA A 36 -4.28 8.58 -2.06
CA ALA A 36 -4.94 9.66 -2.77
C ALA A 36 -3.90 10.62 -3.38
N ALA A 37 -4.07 10.92 -4.66
CA ALA A 37 -3.30 11.93 -5.35
C ALA A 37 -3.80 13.33 -4.97
N ARG A 38 -2.87 14.28 -4.77
CA ARG A 38 -3.22 15.71 -4.65
C ARG A 38 -3.41 16.37 -6.01
N GLU A 39 -2.78 15.82 -7.04
CA GLU A 39 -2.78 16.34 -8.40
C GLU A 39 -3.05 15.24 -9.40
N LYS A 40 -3.85 15.53 -10.44
CA LYS A 40 -4.15 14.60 -11.56
C LYS A 40 -2.88 14.04 -12.23
N SER A 41 -1.84 14.86 -12.31
CA SER A 41 -0.55 14.51 -12.92
C SER A 41 0.16 13.35 -12.24
N ARG A 42 -0.13 13.09 -10.96
CA ARG A 42 0.47 12.03 -10.15
C ARG A 42 -0.32 10.73 -10.12
N LEU A 43 -1.57 10.77 -10.56
CA LEU A 43 -2.49 9.64 -10.48
C LEU A 43 -1.96 8.47 -11.32
N CYS A 44 -1.68 7.33 -10.68
CA CYS A 44 -1.12 6.10 -11.27
C CYS A 44 0.21 6.28 -12.03
N LYS A 45 0.98 7.34 -11.74
CA LYS A 45 2.22 7.66 -12.48
C LYS A 45 3.49 7.62 -11.64
N ASN A 46 3.37 7.47 -10.34
CA ASN A 46 4.51 7.41 -9.44
C ASN A 46 4.28 6.43 -8.29
N ILE A 47 5.36 5.84 -7.84
CA ILE A 47 5.40 4.99 -6.64
C ILE A 47 6.15 5.78 -5.58
N GLN A 48 5.56 5.92 -4.40
CA GLN A 48 6.13 6.66 -3.28
C GLN A 48 6.70 5.69 -2.26
N LEU A 49 7.94 5.95 -1.84
CA LEU A 49 8.61 5.20 -0.79
C LEU A 49 8.80 6.09 0.43
N SER A 50 8.56 5.55 1.63
CA SER A 50 8.79 6.24 2.87
C SER A 50 9.25 5.27 3.97
N ASN A 51 10.04 5.78 4.91
CA ASN A 51 10.46 5.08 6.14
C ASN A 51 9.70 5.55 7.38
N THR A 52 8.68 6.36 7.22
CA THR A 52 7.86 6.90 8.33
C THR A 52 6.55 6.11 8.54
N GLY A 53 6.35 5.03 7.75
CA GLY A 53 5.10 4.28 7.77
C GLY A 53 3.99 4.95 6.95
N ILE A 54 2.75 4.56 7.20
CA ILE A 54 1.57 5.03 6.48
C ILE A 54 0.37 5.15 7.42
N ARG A 55 -0.54 6.04 7.07
CA ARG A 55 -1.86 6.13 7.72
C ARG A 55 -2.93 5.78 6.68
N PRO A 56 -3.43 4.53 6.67
CA PRO A 56 -4.39 4.08 5.67
C PRO A 56 -5.64 4.95 5.64
N GLY A 57 -6.14 5.26 4.45
CA GLY A 57 -7.36 6.03 4.27
C GLY A 57 -7.29 7.53 4.59
N SER A 58 -6.16 8.05 5.08
CA SER A 58 -6.04 9.48 5.46
C SER A 58 -6.26 10.44 4.29
N GLY A 59 -5.90 10.02 3.08
CA GLY A 59 -6.08 10.82 1.87
C GLY A 59 -7.52 10.94 1.36
N VAL A 60 -8.45 10.19 1.94
CA VAL A 60 -9.88 10.17 1.58
C VAL A 60 -10.78 10.42 2.80
N GLY A 61 -10.23 11.08 3.83
CA GLY A 61 -10.99 11.43 5.04
C GLY A 61 -11.30 10.25 5.96
N ASN A 62 -10.83 9.05 5.66
CA ASN A 62 -11.04 7.86 6.45
C ASN A 62 -9.88 7.66 7.43
N HIS A 63 -10.02 8.23 8.63
CA HIS A 63 -8.97 8.23 9.65
C HIS A 63 -8.83 6.84 10.30
N ARG A 64 -7.86 6.06 9.83
CA ARG A 64 -7.43 4.81 10.44
C ARG A 64 -6.20 5.00 11.31
N ASN A 65 -5.93 4.03 12.19
CA ASN A 65 -4.71 4.02 12.98
C ASN A 65 -3.47 3.93 12.06
N ALA A 66 -2.42 4.64 12.43
CA ALA A 66 -1.18 4.62 11.68
C ALA A 66 -0.50 3.24 11.76
N LEU A 67 0.14 2.84 10.66
CA LEU A 67 1.09 1.75 10.61
C LEU A 67 2.48 2.38 10.53
N ASP A 68 3.06 2.67 11.67
CA ASP A 68 4.36 3.31 11.81
C ASP A 68 5.15 2.69 12.98
N ARG A 69 6.40 3.11 13.13
CA ARG A 69 7.26 2.62 14.20
C ARG A 69 6.70 2.90 15.60
N GLN A 70 6.01 4.01 15.79
CA GLN A 70 5.43 4.36 17.09
C GLN A 70 4.29 3.41 17.47
N THR A 71 3.48 3.02 16.50
CA THR A 71 2.33 2.12 16.70
C THR A 71 2.75 0.65 16.81
N LEU A 72 3.75 0.21 16.05
CA LEU A 72 4.12 -1.20 15.89
C LEU A 72 5.39 -1.59 16.63
N GLY A 73 6.17 -0.63 17.15
CA GLY A 73 7.41 -0.87 17.90
C GLY A 73 8.63 -1.22 17.05
N ILE A 74 8.48 -1.45 15.77
CA ILE A 74 9.52 -1.85 14.82
C ILE A 74 9.56 -0.94 13.60
N PRO A 75 10.65 -0.91 12.80
CA PRO A 75 10.72 -0.12 11.58
C PRO A 75 9.61 -0.47 10.60
N VAL A 76 8.97 0.55 10.00
CA VAL A 76 7.94 0.40 8.97
C VAL A 76 8.34 1.19 7.74
N PHE A 77 8.43 0.50 6.62
CA PHE A 77 8.63 1.09 5.30
C PHE A 77 7.31 1.04 4.55
N SER A 78 6.96 2.11 3.86
CA SER A 78 5.74 2.13 3.06
C SER A 78 6.03 2.33 1.58
N ILE A 79 5.26 1.62 0.76
CA ILE A 79 5.20 1.76 -0.70
C ILE A 79 3.78 2.17 -1.01
N GLY A 80 3.61 3.35 -1.59
CA GLY A 80 2.29 3.89 -1.89
C GLY A 80 2.14 4.23 -3.37
N VAL A 81 0.97 3.91 -3.93
CA VAL A 81 0.62 4.26 -5.31
C VAL A 81 -0.62 5.14 -5.30
N PRO A 82 -0.57 6.39 -5.81
CA PRO A 82 -1.74 7.22 -5.93
C PRO A 82 -2.71 6.66 -6.98
N THR A 83 -3.80 6.03 -6.54
CA THR A 83 -4.80 5.37 -7.41
C THR A 83 -6.11 6.12 -7.50
N VAL A 84 -6.34 7.05 -6.58
CA VAL A 84 -7.56 7.86 -6.54
C VAL A 84 -7.19 9.34 -6.39
N ILE A 85 -8.10 10.22 -6.77
CA ILE A 85 -8.04 11.64 -6.48
C ILE A 85 -9.35 12.08 -5.85
N ASP A 86 -9.26 12.86 -4.78
CA ASP A 86 -10.39 13.50 -4.14
C ASP A 86 -10.70 14.80 -4.88
N LEU A 87 -11.87 14.86 -5.50
CA LEU A 87 -12.42 16.02 -6.16
C LEU A 87 -13.53 16.68 -5.32
N SER A 88 -13.57 16.37 -4.03
CA SER A 88 -14.56 16.93 -3.11
C SER A 88 -14.38 18.45 -3.01
N ASP A 89 -15.40 19.18 -3.37
CA ASP A 89 -15.55 20.61 -3.21
C ASP A 89 -16.99 20.94 -2.83
N GLU A 90 -17.31 22.23 -2.64
CA GLU A 90 -18.67 22.68 -2.31
C GLU A 90 -19.72 22.29 -3.36
N LYS A 91 -19.31 22.04 -4.62
CA LYS A 91 -20.20 21.71 -5.74
C LYS A 91 -20.35 20.20 -5.95
N ASN A 92 -19.25 19.43 -5.72
CA ASN A 92 -19.18 17.99 -6.05
C ASN A 92 -19.44 17.10 -4.82
N GLY A 93 -19.61 17.66 -3.63
CA GLY A 93 -19.74 16.86 -2.41
C GLY A 93 -18.52 15.98 -2.18
N GLY A 94 -18.68 14.79 -1.67
CA GLY A 94 -17.60 13.84 -1.35
C GLY A 94 -17.24 12.94 -2.54
N LEU A 95 -16.81 13.49 -3.69
CA LEU A 95 -16.50 12.73 -4.89
C LEU A 95 -15.02 12.29 -4.94
N ILE A 96 -14.81 10.99 -4.90
CA ILE A 96 -13.49 10.36 -5.11
C ILE A 96 -13.53 9.61 -6.44
N VAL A 97 -12.55 9.85 -7.29
CA VAL A 97 -12.51 9.25 -8.64
C VAL A 97 -11.20 8.51 -8.87
N THR A 98 -11.26 7.52 -9.75
CA THR A 98 -10.13 6.74 -10.23
C THR A 98 -10.09 6.76 -11.76
N PRO A 99 -8.95 6.51 -12.41
CA PRO A 99 -8.87 6.37 -13.86
C PRO A 99 -9.76 5.23 -14.39
N LYS A 100 -10.22 5.36 -15.62
CA LYS A 100 -11.04 4.32 -16.27
C LYS A 100 -10.28 3.01 -16.45
N ASP A 101 -8.96 3.09 -16.64
CA ASP A 101 -8.02 1.99 -16.85
C ASP A 101 -7.26 1.60 -15.55
N ILE A 102 -7.89 1.79 -14.40
CA ILE A 102 -7.26 1.56 -13.08
C ILE A 102 -6.70 0.16 -12.92
N ASP A 103 -7.41 -0.86 -13.42
CA ASP A 103 -6.98 -2.25 -13.27
C ASP A 103 -5.63 -2.48 -13.97
N LEU A 104 -5.47 -1.98 -15.19
CA LEU A 104 -4.20 -2.04 -15.92
C LEU A 104 -3.09 -1.23 -15.24
N ALA A 105 -3.43 -0.09 -14.65
CA ALA A 105 -2.48 0.73 -13.91
C ALA A 105 -2.01 0.02 -12.63
N VAL A 106 -2.91 -0.64 -11.91
CA VAL A 106 -2.59 -1.42 -10.70
C VAL A 106 -1.71 -2.61 -11.07
N GLU A 107 -2.04 -3.36 -12.13
CA GLU A 107 -1.24 -4.48 -12.62
C GLU A 107 0.21 -4.04 -12.90
N ARG A 108 0.41 -2.99 -13.69
CA ARG A 108 1.74 -2.44 -13.99
C ARG A 108 2.52 -1.99 -12.75
N CYS A 109 1.85 -1.33 -11.80
CA CYS A 109 2.48 -0.94 -10.55
C CYS A 109 2.86 -2.15 -9.71
N SER A 110 2.03 -3.19 -9.69
CA SER A 110 2.29 -4.45 -8.99
C SER A 110 3.51 -5.16 -9.55
N ASP A 111 3.66 -5.21 -10.88
CA ASP A 111 4.84 -5.79 -11.54
C ASP A 111 6.14 -5.05 -11.14
N VAL A 112 6.09 -3.72 -11.14
CA VAL A 112 7.25 -2.90 -10.74
C VAL A 112 7.59 -3.12 -9.27
N ILE A 113 6.59 -3.10 -8.38
CA ILE A 113 6.78 -3.27 -6.94
C ILE A 113 7.29 -4.68 -6.64
N SER A 114 6.70 -5.71 -7.22
CA SER A 114 7.11 -7.10 -7.01
C SER A 114 8.53 -7.35 -7.52
N GLY A 115 8.88 -6.83 -8.71
CA GLY A 115 10.23 -6.89 -9.25
C GLY A 115 11.26 -6.20 -8.36
N PHE A 116 10.91 -5.02 -7.80
CA PHE A 116 11.75 -4.30 -6.86
C PHE A 116 11.96 -5.11 -5.56
N LEU A 117 10.88 -5.60 -4.95
CA LEU A 117 10.95 -6.36 -3.70
C LEU A 117 11.73 -7.66 -3.88
N ASN A 118 11.50 -8.38 -4.98
CA ASN A 118 12.26 -9.58 -5.30
C ASN A 118 13.76 -9.28 -5.43
N LYS A 119 14.14 -8.18 -6.08
CA LYS A 119 15.54 -7.79 -6.20
C LYS A 119 16.17 -7.41 -4.85
N VAL A 120 15.39 -6.82 -3.95
CA VAL A 120 15.87 -6.43 -2.61
C VAL A 120 16.02 -7.64 -1.70
N PHE A 121 15.01 -8.52 -1.66
CA PHE A 121 14.98 -9.65 -0.72
C PHE A 121 15.66 -10.92 -1.25
N HIS A 122 15.79 -11.04 -2.59
CA HIS A 122 16.41 -12.19 -3.25
C HIS A 122 17.47 -11.75 -4.27
N PRO A 123 18.52 -11.02 -3.85
CA PRO A 123 19.50 -10.41 -4.76
C PRO A 123 20.25 -11.42 -5.64
N ASN A 124 20.34 -12.67 -5.17
CA ASN A 124 21.04 -13.77 -5.86
C ASN A 124 20.09 -14.71 -6.62
N ALA A 125 18.78 -14.44 -6.64
CA ALA A 125 17.84 -15.26 -7.38
C ALA A 125 17.99 -14.98 -8.90
N GLU A 126 18.20 -16.02 -9.67
CA GLU A 126 18.21 -15.92 -11.13
C GLU A 126 16.82 -15.54 -11.65
N LYS A 127 16.75 -14.73 -12.70
CA LYS A 127 15.49 -14.25 -13.28
C LYS A 127 14.55 -15.40 -13.69
N GLU A 128 15.09 -16.54 -14.13
CA GLU A 128 14.33 -17.73 -14.50
C GLU A 128 13.60 -18.36 -13.30
N THR A 129 14.23 -18.41 -12.13
CA THR A 129 13.60 -18.93 -10.91
C THR A 129 12.43 -18.08 -10.46
N LEU A 130 12.55 -16.75 -10.56
CA LEU A 130 11.47 -15.82 -10.18
C LEU A 130 10.28 -15.88 -11.15
N SER A 131 10.50 -16.12 -12.45
CA SER A 131 9.43 -16.22 -13.43
C SER A 131 8.50 -17.44 -13.21
N VAL A 132 9.03 -18.52 -12.66
CA VAL A 132 8.24 -19.72 -12.34
C VAL A 132 7.25 -19.47 -11.20
N PHE A 133 7.60 -18.60 -10.23
CA PHE A 133 6.73 -18.28 -9.10
C PHE A 133 5.74 -17.14 -9.38
N LEU A 134 6.00 -16.32 -10.40
CA LEU A 134 5.14 -15.18 -10.74
C LEU A 134 4.05 -15.51 -11.76
N ASN A 135 4.13 -16.68 -12.40
CA ASN A 135 3.18 -17.17 -13.41
C ASN A 135 2.22 -18.26 -12.89
N CYS A 136 2.08 -18.38 -11.55
CA CYS A 136 1.12 -19.27 -10.91
C CYS A 136 -0.13 -18.53 -10.44
#